data_fdb0f8b6e4ae02a9e0f1a540bd3774cf
#
_entry.id   fdb0f8b6e4ae02a9e0f1a540bd3774cf
#
_cell.length_a   1.000
_cell.length_b   1.000
_cell.length_c   1.000
_cell.angle_alpha   90.00
_cell.angle_beta   90.00
_cell.angle_gamma   90.00
#
_symmetry.space_group_name_H-M   'P 1'
#
loop_
_entity.id
_entity.type
_entity.pdbx_description
1 polymer ?
#
loop_
_entity_poly.entity_id
_entity_poly.type
_entity_poly.pdbx_seq_one_letter_code
_entity_poly.pdbx_strand_id
1 'polypeptide(L)'
;MRFTHQKCGGFTGAKGEVKLMTLDPGHFHAALVQKTMYAQVSPTVYVYAPKGPDVEEHLKRIEGYNTRKDNPTSWQEKVYIGDDFLQKMLKDRPGNVVILSGNNRKKTEYIKACAQAGLNVFSDKPMCIDAKGNKLLQEAFDLAAKNGVIIYDYMTERFEITTILQKELVNDKELFGRQQKGSLEDPAVVKESVHHFFKYVSGNPLKRPGWYFDTTQQGEGVVDVTTHLVDMAMWECFPQEPIVYQKDVKIKKAKRWPTMITLDEYKKVTGLEDFPSFLKEKLDDKGVLPCYSNGEIIYTLKGICAKASVRWDFQAPEGAGDTHYSVIKGSKANVFIRQGKEQNYKPELYVEPPAGIREDEMADALKKAIAGLQSKYPGVGIESNGQGWHVLIPDKYRIGHEAHFGQVTQNYLKYLADGKLPAWDVPNMKAKYSTTTAALELARKQER
;
A
#
# COMPACT_ATOMS: atom_id res chain seq x y z
N MET A 1 -13.06 33.52 27.92
CA MET A 1 -13.38 32.15 28.26
C MET A 1 -12.28 31.25 27.71
N ARG A 2 -11.46 30.65 28.56
CA ARG A 2 -10.44 29.69 28.15
C ARG A 2 -11.16 28.36 27.89
N PHE A 3 -11.26 27.94 26.64
CA PHE A 3 -11.67 26.57 26.31
C PHE A 3 -10.54 25.62 26.71
N THR A 4 -10.74 24.96 27.82
CA THR A 4 -9.91 23.80 28.22
C THR A 4 -10.16 22.71 27.18
N HIS A 5 -9.16 22.45 26.31
CA HIS A 5 -9.14 21.26 25.47
C HIS A 5 -9.05 20.06 26.43
N GLN A 6 -10.18 19.41 26.62
CA GLN A 6 -10.20 18.07 27.21
C GLN A 6 -9.50 17.16 26.18
N LYS A 7 -8.24 16.82 26.44
CA LYS A 7 -7.54 15.76 25.74
C LYS A 7 -8.42 14.51 25.88
N CYS A 8 -9.01 14.03 24.77
CA CYS A 8 -9.52 12.65 24.72
C CYS A 8 -8.38 11.79 25.24
N GLY A 9 -8.64 10.91 26.20
CA GLY A 9 -7.65 10.15 26.93
C GLY A 9 -6.67 9.49 25.94
N GLY A 10 -5.43 9.97 25.93
CA GLY A 10 -4.40 9.49 25.02
C GLY A 10 -4.11 8.03 25.31
N PHE A 11 -3.85 7.25 24.26
CA PHE A 11 -3.34 5.89 24.42
C PHE A 11 -1.99 5.94 25.17
N THR A 12 -1.77 4.97 26.02
CA THR A 12 -0.55 4.88 26.86
C THR A 12 0.31 3.67 26.52
N GLY A 13 -0.15 2.79 25.65
CA GLY A 13 0.43 1.47 25.39
C GLY A 13 -0.06 0.41 26.39
N ALA A 14 -1.09 0.72 27.19
CA ALA A 14 -1.60 -0.19 28.19
C ALA A 14 -2.29 -1.41 27.55
N LYS A 15 -2.31 -2.52 28.30
CA LYS A 15 -2.93 -3.77 27.84
C LYS A 15 -4.42 -3.58 27.55
N GLY A 16 -4.85 -3.95 26.33
CA GLY A 16 -6.25 -3.98 25.92
C GLY A 16 -6.91 -2.61 25.78
N GLU A 17 -6.16 -1.50 25.78
CA GLU A 17 -6.71 -0.15 25.64
C GLU A 17 -7.20 0.16 24.23
N VAL A 18 -6.60 -0.48 23.21
CA VAL A 18 -7.02 -0.37 21.80
C VAL A 18 -8.16 -1.35 21.55
N LYS A 19 -9.33 -0.82 21.24
CA LYS A 19 -10.55 -1.60 20.95
C LYS A 19 -10.91 -1.43 19.49
N LEU A 20 -10.75 -2.51 18.72
CA LEU A 20 -10.97 -2.51 17.28
C LEU A 20 -12.45 -2.59 16.93
N MET A 21 -12.83 -1.85 15.91
CA MET A 21 -14.09 -1.97 15.18
C MET A 21 -13.76 -2.20 13.70
N THR A 22 -14.14 -3.35 13.16
CA THR A 22 -13.98 -3.65 11.74
C THR A 22 -15.25 -3.26 11.00
N LEU A 23 -15.13 -2.34 10.04
CA LEU A 23 -16.27 -1.80 9.31
C LEU A 23 -16.22 -2.26 7.84
N ASP A 24 -17.28 -2.92 7.39
CA ASP A 24 -17.51 -3.37 6.00
C ASP A 24 -16.28 -4.11 5.40
N PRO A 25 -15.79 -5.18 6.06
CA PRO A 25 -14.64 -5.93 5.59
C PRO A 25 -14.98 -6.67 4.29
N GLY A 26 -14.17 -6.49 3.26
CA GLY A 26 -14.37 -7.15 1.96
C GLY A 26 -13.05 -7.53 1.27
N HIS A 27 -11.93 -7.12 1.85
CA HIS A 27 -10.60 -7.51 1.43
C HIS A 27 -9.89 -8.31 2.54
N PHE A 28 -9.12 -9.33 2.16
CA PHE A 28 -8.45 -10.21 3.15
C PHE A 28 -7.49 -9.46 4.08
N HIS A 29 -7.04 -8.27 3.70
CA HIS A 29 -6.21 -7.41 4.54
C HIS A 29 -6.88 -7.03 5.86
N ALA A 30 -8.21 -6.94 5.92
CA ALA A 30 -8.92 -6.69 7.17
C ALA A 30 -8.56 -7.74 8.24
N ALA A 31 -8.52 -9.01 7.85
CA ALA A 31 -8.17 -10.10 8.75
C ALA A 31 -6.67 -10.13 9.11
N LEU A 32 -5.78 -9.62 8.22
CA LEU A 32 -4.35 -9.62 8.50
C LEU A 32 -3.95 -8.75 9.71
N VAL A 33 -4.74 -7.73 10.04
CA VAL A 33 -4.58 -6.95 11.28
C VAL A 33 -4.72 -7.83 12.51
N GLN A 34 -5.54 -8.89 12.43
CA GLN A 34 -5.81 -9.84 13.49
C GLN A 34 -5.03 -11.17 13.34
N LYS A 35 -4.05 -11.24 12.44
CA LYS A 35 -3.26 -12.48 12.24
C LYS A 35 -2.43 -12.85 13.47
N THR A 36 -2.09 -11.88 14.30
CA THR A 36 -1.37 -12.05 15.58
C THR A 36 -2.06 -11.26 16.69
N MET A 37 -1.83 -11.67 17.95
CA MET A 37 -2.28 -10.92 19.11
C MET A 37 -1.29 -9.80 19.45
N TYR A 38 -1.82 -8.65 19.88
CA TYR A 38 -1.02 -7.52 20.38
C TYR A 38 -1.45 -7.20 21.81
N ALA A 39 -0.51 -7.06 22.73
CA ALA A 39 -0.84 -6.81 24.13
C ALA A 39 -1.72 -5.56 24.36
N GLN A 40 -1.51 -4.53 23.54
CA GLN A 40 -2.26 -3.26 23.62
C GLN A 40 -3.68 -3.37 23.06
N VAL A 41 -3.97 -4.42 22.29
CA VAL A 41 -5.27 -4.60 21.61
C VAL A 41 -6.16 -5.53 22.44
N SER A 42 -7.40 -5.09 22.69
CA SER A 42 -8.43 -5.93 23.31
C SER A 42 -8.68 -7.17 22.44
N PRO A 43 -8.80 -8.38 23.01
CA PRO A 43 -9.15 -9.56 22.23
C PRO A 43 -10.59 -9.53 21.68
N THR A 44 -11.45 -8.65 22.19
CA THR A 44 -12.80 -8.44 21.66
C THR A 44 -12.78 -7.41 20.54
N VAL A 45 -13.22 -7.81 19.34
CA VAL A 45 -13.35 -6.98 18.15
C VAL A 45 -14.81 -6.87 17.74
N TYR A 46 -15.23 -5.68 17.35
CA TYR A 46 -16.60 -5.41 16.94
C TYR A 46 -16.68 -5.30 15.44
N VAL A 47 -17.47 -6.14 14.78
CA VAL A 47 -17.64 -6.15 13.33
C VAL A 47 -18.99 -5.55 12.97
N TYR A 48 -18.98 -4.55 12.09
CA TYR A 48 -20.20 -3.91 11.57
C TYR A 48 -20.19 -4.01 10.05
N ALA A 49 -21.16 -4.70 9.47
CA ALA A 49 -21.20 -4.97 8.04
C ALA A 49 -22.60 -5.18 7.50
N PRO A 50 -22.80 -4.99 6.18
CA PRO A 50 -24.00 -5.52 5.54
C PRO A 50 -23.93 -7.06 5.48
N LYS A 51 -25.07 -7.70 5.25
CA LYS A 51 -25.11 -9.14 4.99
C LYS A 51 -24.44 -9.47 3.65
N GLY A 52 -23.56 -10.46 3.62
CA GLY A 52 -22.95 -10.89 2.37
C GLY A 52 -21.71 -11.75 2.55
N PRO A 53 -21.19 -12.28 1.42
CA PRO A 53 -20.05 -13.18 1.42
C PRO A 53 -18.76 -12.52 1.96
N ASP A 54 -18.62 -11.22 1.84
CA ASP A 54 -17.41 -10.50 2.24
C ASP A 54 -17.19 -10.58 3.75
N VAL A 55 -18.24 -10.31 4.55
CA VAL A 55 -18.16 -10.41 6.02
C VAL A 55 -18.06 -11.88 6.48
N GLU A 56 -18.73 -12.80 5.80
CA GLU A 56 -18.65 -14.23 6.10
C GLU A 56 -17.22 -14.75 5.90
N GLU A 57 -16.57 -14.37 4.80
CA GLU A 57 -15.19 -14.75 4.53
C GLU A 57 -14.19 -14.10 5.51
N HIS A 58 -14.44 -12.86 5.94
CA HIS A 58 -13.67 -12.21 6.99
C HIS A 58 -13.72 -13.01 8.30
N LEU A 59 -14.92 -13.33 8.79
CA LEU A 59 -15.12 -14.09 10.03
C LEU A 59 -14.50 -15.48 9.96
N LYS A 60 -14.61 -16.16 8.82
CA LYS A 60 -13.97 -17.45 8.57
C LYS A 60 -12.44 -17.37 8.66
N ARG A 61 -11.82 -16.28 8.18
CA ARG A 61 -10.37 -16.08 8.31
C ARG A 61 -9.95 -15.88 9.75
N ILE A 62 -10.71 -15.11 10.53
CA ILE A 62 -10.44 -14.91 11.96
C ILE A 62 -10.54 -16.25 12.71
N GLU A 63 -11.59 -17.03 12.45
CA GLU A 63 -11.73 -18.36 13.02
C GLU A 63 -10.55 -19.27 12.63
N GLY A 64 -10.09 -19.19 11.38
CA GLY A 64 -8.88 -19.90 10.93
C GLY A 64 -7.63 -19.50 11.71
N TYR A 65 -7.47 -18.24 12.10
CA TYR A 65 -6.36 -17.82 12.96
C TYR A 65 -6.51 -18.29 14.40
N ASN A 66 -7.73 -18.34 14.92
CA ASN A 66 -8.00 -18.83 16.28
C ASN A 66 -7.77 -20.34 16.41
N THR A 67 -8.04 -21.10 15.35
CA THR A 67 -8.01 -22.57 15.38
C THR A 67 -6.78 -23.21 14.76
N ARG A 68 -5.88 -22.42 14.16
CA ARG A 68 -4.65 -22.95 13.54
C ARG A 68 -3.73 -23.59 14.58
N LYS A 69 -2.97 -24.59 14.14
CA LYS A 69 -2.08 -25.37 15.00
C LYS A 69 -0.91 -24.53 15.55
N ASP A 70 -0.34 -23.67 14.68
CA ASP A 70 0.84 -22.87 15.03
C ASP A 70 0.45 -21.43 15.36
N ASN A 71 0.82 -21.00 16.56
CA ASN A 71 0.54 -19.64 17.07
C ASN A 71 -0.96 -19.24 16.94
N PRO A 72 -1.91 -20.02 17.50
CA PRO A 72 -3.32 -19.68 17.46
C PRO A 72 -3.57 -18.33 18.13
N THR A 73 -4.56 -17.61 17.62
CA THR A 73 -5.04 -16.37 18.25
C THR A 73 -6.26 -16.67 19.16
N SER A 74 -6.79 -15.66 19.83
CA SER A 74 -7.94 -15.79 20.72
C SER A 74 -8.92 -14.62 20.57
N TRP A 75 -9.13 -14.20 19.31
CA TRP A 75 -10.05 -13.12 18.98
C TRP A 75 -11.50 -13.49 19.26
N GLN A 76 -12.28 -12.55 19.77
CA GLN A 76 -13.70 -12.68 20.06
C GLN A 76 -14.48 -11.65 19.25
N GLU A 77 -15.09 -12.10 18.16
CA GLU A 77 -15.84 -11.23 17.26
C GLU A 77 -17.26 -10.98 17.79
N LYS A 78 -17.61 -9.70 17.99
CA LYS A 78 -19.00 -9.26 18.25
C LYS A 78 -19.55 -8.64 16.98
N VAL A 79 -20.46 -9.35 16.31
CA VAL A 79 -20.87 -9.04 14.95
C VAL A 79 -22.26 -8.40 14.94
N TYR A 80 -22.37 -7.27 14.22
CA TYR A 80 -23.62 -6.65 13.84
C TYR A 80 -23.77 -6.72 12.32
N ILE A 81 -24.86 -7.28 11.83
CA ILE A 81 -25.22 -7.36 10.41
C ILE A 81 -26.48 -6.56 10.16
N GLY A 82 -26.42 -5.56 9.29
CA GLY A 82 -27.56 -4.72 8.94
C GLY A 82 -27.19 -3.65 7.91
N ASP A 83 -28.18 -3.12 7.20
CA ASP A 83 -27.94 -2.08 6.18
C ASP A 83 -27.54 -0.74 6.80
N ASP A 84 -27.85 -0.54 8.08
CA ASP A 84 -27.48 0.64 8.86
C ASP A 84 -26.16 0.47 9.64
N PHE A 85 -25.32 -0.48 9.23
CA PHE A 85 -24.10 -0.88 9.95
C PHE A 85 -23.18 0.30 10.32
N LEU A 86 -23.02 1.29 9.44
CA LEU A 86 -22.21 2.48 9.72
C LEU A 86 -22.86 3.34 10.83
N GLN A 87 -24.15 3.63 10.69
CA GLN A 87 -24.90 4.44 11.67
C GLN A 87 -24.92 3.75 13.03
N LYS A 88 -25.09 2.44 13.03
CA LYS A 88 -25.07 1.60 14.23
C LYS A 88 -23.70 1.66 14.92
N MET A 89 -22.60 1.49 14.17
CA MET A 89 -21.25 1.61 14.71
C MET A 89 -21.01 3.01 15.31
N LEU A 90 -21.37 4.06 14.57
CA LEU A 90 -21.19 5.45 15.03
C LEU A 90 -22.06 5.80 16.24
N LYS A 91 -23.19 5.15 16.43
CA LYS A 91 -24.05 5.29 17.61
C LYS A 91 -23.49 4.54 18.80
N ASP A 92 -23.14 3.27 18.62
CA ASP A 92 -22.70 2.37 19.70
C ASP A 92 -21.30 2.74 20.23
N ARG A 93 -20.37 3.04 19.34
CA ARG A 93 -18.96 3.37 19.63
C ARG A 93 -18.31 2.45 20.67
N PRO A 94 -18.35 1.12 20.50
CA PRO A 94 -17.80 0.20 21.48
C PRO A 94 -16.26 0.14 21.46
N GLY A 95 -15.64 0.76 20.45
CA GLY A 95 -14.21 0.81 20.25
C GLY A 95 -13.67 2.22 20.01
N ASN A 96 -12.37 2.32 19.75
CA ASN A 96 -11.65 3.58 19.57
C ASN A 96 -10.76 3.61 18.31
N VAL A 97 -10.68 2.49 17.60
CA VAL A 97 -9.97 2.36 16.33
C VAL A 97 -10.85 1.62 15.32
N VAL A 98 -11.03 2.20 14.13
CA VAL A 98 -11.80 1.61 13.03
C VAL A 98 -10.86 1.04 11.99
N ILE A 99 -11.03 -0.25 11.67
CA ILE A 99 -10.31 -0.96 10.60
C ILE A 99 -11.15 -0.89 9.33
N LEU A 100 -10.56 -0.37 8.26
CA LEU A 100 -11.19 -0.23 6.95
C LEU A 100 -10.39 -0.97 5.88
N SER A 101 -10.86 -2.12 5.44
CA SER A 101 -10.26 -2.89 4.36
C SER A 101 -11.34 -3.70 3.62
N GLY A 102 -11.81 -3.15 2.53
CA GLY A 102 -12.91 -3.72 1.75
C GLY A 102 -13.12 -2.95 0.45
N ASN A 103 -14.37 -2.89 0.04
CA ASN A 103 -14.81 -2.14 -1.13
C ASN A 103 -14.44 -0.65 -1.01
N ASN A 104 -13.78 -0.12 -2.04
CA ASN A 104 -13.23 1.24 -1.99
C ASN A 104 -14.25 2.33 -2.35
N ARG A 105 -15.42 1.98 -2.91
CA ARG A 105 -16.43 2.96 -3.37
C ARG A 105 -16.85 3.95 -2.27
N LYS A 106 -17.11 3.44 -1.06
CA LYS A 106 -17.57 4.25 0.08
C LYS A 106 -16.50 4.45 1.16
N LYS A 107 -15.32 3.86 0.98
CA LYS A 107 -14.27 3.88 2.00
C LYS A 107 -13.94 5.29 2.48
N THR A 108 -13.81 6.26 1.57
CA THR A 108 -13.48 7.65 1.95
C THR A 108 -14.60 8.30 2.76
N GLU A 109 -15.87 7.98 2.46
CA GLU A 109 -17.02 8.45 3.24
C GLU A 109 -16.96 7.87 4.67
N TYR A 110 -16.59 6.58 4.81
CA TYR A 110 -16.40 5.95 6.11
C TYR A 110 -15.25 6.59 6.89
N ILE A 111 -14.10 6.84 6.24
CA ILE A 111 -12.96 7.53 6.87
C ILE A 111 -13.39 8.89 7.42
N LYS A 112 -14.08 9.69 6.61
CA LYS A 112 -14.55 11.01 7.01
C LYS A 112 -15.55 10.94 8.17
N ALA A 113 -16.52 10.03 8.12
CA ALA A 113 -17.50 9.83 9.18
C ALA A 113 -16.86 9.43 10.52
N CYS A 114 -15.85 8.53 10.46
CA CYS A 114 -15.08 8.13 11.63
C CYS A 114 -14.26 9.29 12.21
N ALA A 115 -13.54 10.03 11.38
CA ALA A 115 -12.79 11.20 11.81
C ALA A 115 -13.68 12.28 12.44
N GLN A 116 -14.85 12.52 11.85
CA GLN A 116 -15.86 13.45 12.39
C GLN A 116 -16.39 13.00 13.75
N ALA A 117 -16.53 11.67 13.92
CA ALA A 117 -16.97 11.07 15.19
C ALA A 117 -15.86 10.99 16.25
N GLY A 118 -14.63 11.43 15.96
CA GLY A 118 -13.51 11.36 16.89
C GLY A 118 -12.95 9.94 17.07
N LEU A 119 -13.03 9.10 16.01
CA LEU A 119 -12.50 7.74 15.99
C LEU A 119 -11.20 7.69 15.18
N ASN A 120 -10.20 6.98 15.69
CA ASN A 120 -8.98 6.70 14.94
C ASN A 120 -9.28 5.72 13.80
N VAL A 121 -8.57 5.88 12.68
CA VAL A 121 -8.79 5.07 11.47
C VAL A 121 -7.48 4.41 11.05
N PHE A 122 -7.54 3.10 10.84
CA PHE A 122 -6.47 2.32 10.25
C PHE A 122 -7.01 1.67 8.97
N SER A 123 -6.61 2.22 7.81
CA SER A 123 -7.26 1.95 6.53
C SER A 123 -6.33 1.29 5.54
N ASP A 124 -6.88 0.33 4.80
CA ASP A 124 -6.20 -0.21 3.61
C ASP A 124 -6.13 0.83 2.49
N LYS A 125 -5.07 0.73 1.69
CA LYS A 125 -4.95 1.49 0.44
C LYS A 125 -5.85 0.88 -0.66
N PRO A 126 -6.31 1.67 -1.63
CA PRO A 126 -6.34 3.12 -1.62
C PRO A 126 -7.42 3.65 -0.66
N MET A 127 -7.14 4.79 -0.01
CA MET A 127 -8.13 5.46 0.83
C MET A 127 -9.17 6.23 0.00
N CYS A 128 -8.85 6.55 -1.25
CA CYS A 128 -9.78 7.12 -2.23
C CYS A 128 -9.40 6.67 -3.65
N ILE A 129 -10.38 6.65 -4.56
CA ILE A 129 -10.24 6.11 -5.92
C ILE A 129 -10.55 7.13 -7.03
N ASP A 130 -10.92 8.34 -6.67
CA ASP A 130 -11.25 9.42 -7.62
C ASP A 130 -11.05 10.81 -6.99
N ALA A 131 -11.21 11.85 -7.79
CA ALA A 131 -11.06 13.25 -7.35
C ALA A 131 -12.08 13.66 -6.27
N LYS A 132 -13.32 13.14 -6.32
CA LYS A 132 -14.34 13.37 -5.31
C LYS A 132 -13.93 12.77 -3.98
N GLY A 133 -13.49 11.51 -3.99
CA GLY A 133 -12.96 10.84 -2.82
C GLY A 133 -11.72 11.55 -2.26
N ASN A 134 -10.80 12.02 -3.11
CA ASN A 134 -9.64 12.75 -2.64
C ASN A 134 -10.03 14.04 -1.89
N LYS A 135 -11.03 14.81 -2.38
CA LYS A 135 -11.55 15.98 -1.67
C LYS A 135 -12.07 15.61 -0.28
N LEU A 136 -12.89 14.55 -0.19
CA LEU A 136 -13.40 14.05 1.09
C LEU A 136 -12.28 13.58 2.02
N LEU A 137 -11.23 12.96 1.47
CA LEU A 137 -10.07 12.51 2.25
C LEU A 137 -9.28 13.69 2.83
N GLN A 138 -9.08 14.77 2.05
CA GLN A 138 -8.46 16.01 2.58
C GLN A 138 -9.27 16.57 3.77
N GLU A 139 -10.59 16.65 3.63
CA GLU A 139 -11.50 17.09 4.70
C GLU A 139 -11.44 16.15 5.92
N ALA A 140 -11.31 14.83 5.69
CA ALA A 140 -11.17 13.85 6.77
C ALA A 140 -9.89 14.06 7.59
N PHE A 141 -8.75 14.34 6.94
CA PHE A 141 -7.51 14.68 7.63
C PHE A 141 -7.62 15.97 8.45
N ASP A 142 -8.32 16.98 7.95
CA ASP A 142 -8.53 18.21 8.68
C ASP A 142 -9.45 18.00 9.91
N LEU A 143 -10.48 17.16 9.77
CA LEU A 143 -11.33 16.72 10.89
C LEU A 143 -10.54 15.89 11.91
N ALA A 144 -9.67 14.99 11.46
CA ALA A 144 -8.83 14.18 12.33
C ALA A 144 -7.89 15.06 13.16
N ALA A 145 -7.24 16.05 12.54
CA ALA A 145 -6.39 17.03 13.22
C ALA A 145 -7.18 17.83 14.25
N LYS A 146 -8.40 18.29 13.92
CA LYS A 146 -9.29 19.02 14.82
C LYS A 146 -9.72 18.19 16.03
N ASN A 147 -10.01 16.90 15.81
CA ASN A 147 -10.53 16.01 16.83
C ASN A 147 -9.43 15.23 17.57
N GLY A 148 -8.15 15.43 17.23
CA GLY A 148 -7.02 14.77 17.88
C GLY A 148 -6.96 13.25 17.63
N VAL A 149 -7.44 12.78 16.47
CA VAL A 149 -7.41 11.36 16.08
C VAL A 149 -6.49 11.13 14.90
N ILE A 150 -6.07 9.89 14.72
CA ILE A 150 -5.10 9.46 13.70
C ILE A 150 -5.83 8.72 12.58
N ILE A 151 -5.58 9.14 11.33
CA ILE A 151 -5.85 8.38 10.12
C ILE A 151 -4.52 7.89 9.58
N TYR A 152 -4.38 6.58 9.37
CA TYR A 152 -3.15 5.97 8.86
C TYR A 152 -3.46 4.85 7.86
N ASP A 153 -2.64 4.73 6.81
CA ASP A 153 -2.84 3.73 5.77
C ASP A 153 -1.80 2.58 5.82
N TYR A 154 -2.14 1.44 5.18
CA TYR A 154 -1.30 0.25 5.16
C TYR A 154 -0.23 0.36 4.07
N MET A 155 0.92 0.96 4.40
CA MET A 155 2.07 1.02 3.48
C MET A 155 3.05 -0.12 3.79
N THR A 156 2.66 -1.34 3.46
CA THR A 156 3.43 -2.58 3.70
C THR A 156 4.77 -2.60 2.98
N GLU A 157 4.86 -2.01 1.78
CA GLU A 157 6.08 -1.99 0.98
C GLU A 157 7.23 -1.21 1.63
N ARG A 158 6.93 -0.32 2.57
CA ARG A 158 7.96 0.36 3.40
C ARG A 158 8.71 -0.61 4.33
N PHE A 159 8.21 -1.83 4.52
CA PHE A 159 8.79 -2.85 5.39
C PHE A 159 9.45 -4.00 4.62
N GLU A 160 9.35 -3.99 3.29
CA GLU A 160 10.07 -4.93 2.44
C GLU A 160 11.57 -4.60 2.47
N ILE A 161 12.41 -5.64 2.70
CA ILE A 161 13.84 -5.43 3.00
C ILE A 161 14.60 -4.77 1.85
N THR A 162 14.30 -5.10 0.58
CA THR A 162 14.98 -4.47 -0.57
C THR A 162 14.61 -3.00 -0.69
N THR A 163 13.36 -2.62 -0.39
CA THR A 163 12.90 -1.22 -0.35
C THR A 163 13.59 -0.44 0.79
N ILE A 164 13.70 -1.06 1.97
CA ILE A 164 14.43 -0.46 3.10
C ILE A 164 15.90 -0.21 2.73
N LEU A 165 16.57 -1.22 2.20
CA LEU A 165 17.99 -1.10 1.84
C LEU A 165 18.20 -0.16 0.64
N GLN A 166 17.29 -0.14 -0.36
CA GLN A 166 17.33 0.85 -1.43
C GLN A 166 17.30 2.25 -0.85
N LYS A 167 16.37 2.53 0.08
CA LYS A 167 16.27 3.82 0.77
C LYS A 167 17.56 4.17 1.54
N GLU A 168 18.12 3.25 2.32
CA GLU A 168 19.36 3.51 3.06
C GLU A 168 20.51 3.87 2.10
N LEU A 169 20.67 3.12 0.99
CA LEU A 169 21.76 3.33 0.03
C LEU A 169 21.60 4.62 -0.78
N VAL A 170 20.39 5.00 -1.21
CA VAL A 170 20.19 6.25 -1.97
C VAL A 170 20.31 7.50 -1.08
N ASN A 171 20.26 7.35 0.22
CA ASN A 171 20.47 8.45 1.17
C ASN A 171 21.90 8.49 1.74
N ASP A 172 22.75 7.54 1.37
CA ASP A 172 24.20 7.61 1.62
C ASP A 172 24.87 8.55 0.61
N LYS A 173 25.25 9.74 1.06
CA LYS A 173 25.81 10.78 0.16
C LYS A 173 27.18 10.42 -0.40
N GLU A 174 27.96 9.61 0.29
CA GLU A 174 29.30 9.18 -0.19
C GLU A 174 29.13 8.21 -1.36
N LEU A 175 28.21 7.25 -1.24
CA LEU A 175 27.90 6.27 -2.28
C LEU A 175 27.07 6.87 -3.41
N PHE A 176 25.93 7.47 -3.09
CA PHE A 176 24.91 7.85 -4.08
C PHE A 176 25.17 9.21 -4.73
N GLY A 177 25.83 10.10 -3.99
CA GLY A 177 26.07 11.48 -4.43
C GLY A 177 24.79 12.32 -4.36
N ARG A 178 24.45 12.99 -5.47
CA ARG A 178 23.25 13.81 -5.61
C ARG A 178 22.19 13.06 -6.42
N GLN A 179 20.94 13.14 -6.01
CA GLN A 179 19.81 12.64 -6.79
C GLN A 179 19.81 13.30 -8.18
N GLN A 180 19.76 12.50 -9.25
CA GLN A 180 19.58 13.00 -10.60
C GLN A 180 18.16 13.54 -10.80
N LYS A 181 18.01 14.51 -11.71
CA LYS A 181 16.68 15.06 -12.03
C LYS A 181 15.93 14.19 -13.04
N GLY A 182 16.63 13.57 -13.96
CA GLY A 182 16.05 12.83 -15.08
C GLY A 182 15.28 13.72 -16.06
N SER A 183 14.67 13.08 -17.05
CA SER A 183 13.79 13.70 -18.05
C SER A 183 12.48 12.90 -18.16
N LEU A 184 11.56 13.33 -19.04
CA LEU A 184 10.32 12.57 -19.30
C LEU A 184 10.60 11.26 -20.04
N GLU A 185 11.66 11.23 -20.84
CA GLU A 185 12.10 10.09 -21.63
C GLU A 185 12.99 9.14 -20.82
N ASP A 186 13.73 9.69 -19.84
CA ASP A 186 14.61 8.93 -18.94
C ASP A 186 14.44 9.40 -17.49
N PRO A 187 13.36 9.01 -16.80
CA PRO A 187 13.10 9.40 -15.42
C PRO A 187 14.22 8.94 -14.47
N ALA A 188 14.53 9.78 -13.47
CA ALA A 188 15.55 9.45 -12.49
C ALA A 188 15.04 8.50 -11.40
N VAL A 189 13.71 8.40 -11.23
CA VAL A 189 13.07 7.46 -10.34
C VAL A 189 12.04 6.68 -11.15
N VAL A 190 12.17 5.36 -11.19
CA VAL A 190 11.21 4.47 -11.87
C VAL A 190 10.75 3.41 -10.87
N LYS A 191 9.45 3.21 -10.78
CA LYS A 191 8.80 2.16 -10.01
C LYS A 191 7.76 1.47 -10.90
N GLU A 192 7.96 0.20 -11.20
CA GLU A 192 7.07 -0.58 -12.07
C GLU A 192 6.74 -1.90 -11.41
N SER A 193 5.48 -2.34 -11.54
CA SER A 193 5.07 -3.65 -11.08
C SER A 193 4.08 -4.30 -12.04
N VAL A 194 4.16 -5.61 -12.13
CA VAL A 194 3.22 -6.46 -12.88
C VAL A 194 2.57 -7.42 -11.89
N HIS A 195 1.27 -7.41 -11.86
CA HIS A 195 0.44 -8.25 -11.03
C HIS A 195 -0.42 -9.19 -11.85
N HIS A 196 -1.00 -10.20 -11.19
CA HIS A 196 -1.89 -11.16 -11.84
C HIS A 196 -3.20 -11.27 -11.06
N PHE A 197 -4.31 -11.29 -11.79
CA PHE A 197 -5.63 -11.51 -11.18
C PHE A 197 -5.73 -12.90 -10.58
N PHE A 198 -5.31 -13.90 -11.35
CA PHE A 198 -5.24 -15.28 -10.90
C PHE A 198 -3.79 -15.65 -10.55
N LYS A 199 -3.57 -16.03 -9.30
CA LYS A 199 -2.28 -16.52 -8.79
C LYS A 199 -2.47 -17.41 -7.58
N TYR A 200 -1.43 -18.16 -7.24
CA TYR A 200 -1.38 -18.94 -6.02
C TYR A 200 -0.70 -18.14 -4.90
N VAL A 201 -1.29 -18.19 -3.72
CA VAL A 201 -0.72 -17.61 -2.51
C VAL A 201 -0.63 -18.72 -1.47
N SER A 202 0.57 -19.00 -0.99
CA SER A 202 0.81 -20.12 -0.07
C SER A 202 0.25 -21.47 -0.57
N GLY A 203 0.39 -21.73 -1.88
CA GLY A 203 -0.05 -22.97 -2.53
C GLY A 203 -1.55 -23.06 -2.85
N ASN A 204 -2.34 -22.05 -2.50
CA ASN A 204 -3.78 -22.01 -2.78
C ASN A 204 -4.13 -20.93 -3.80
N PRO A 205 -5.11 -21.17 -4.70
CA PRO A 205 -5.57 -20.15 -5.62
C PRO A 205 -6.19 -18.97 -4.85
N LEU A 206 -5.73 -17.76 -5.15
CA LEU A 206 -6.27 -16.54 -4.55
C LEU A 206 -7.67 -16.29 -5.14
N LYS A 207 -8.71 -16.35 -4.31
CA LYS A 207 -10.07 -15.97 -4.64
C LYS A 207 -10.28 -14.47 -4.49
N ARG A 208 -10.89 -13.83 -5.50
CA ARG A 208 -11.23 -12.41 -5.46
C ARG A 208 -12.73 -12.22 -5.42
N PRO A 209 -13.25 -11.24 -4.67
CA PRO A 209 -14.67 -10.93 -4.71
C PRO A 209 -15.07 -10.40 -6.10
N GLY A 210 -16.33 -10.61 -6.52
CA GLY A 210 -16.79 -10.19 -7.84
C GLY A 210 -16.68 -8.68 -8.08
N TRP A 211 -16.87 -7.86 -7.06
CA TRP A 211 -16.76 -6.40 -7.13
C TRP A 211 -15.31 -5.92 -7.41
N TYR A 212 -14.29 -6.75 -7.19
CA TYR A 212 -12.89 -6.40 -7.43
C TYR A 212 -12.63 -6.01 -8.90
N PHE A 213 -13.40 -6.56 -9.83
CA PHE A 213 -13.31 -6.28 -11.27
C PHE A 213 -14.08 -5.03 -11.69
N ASP A 214 -14.84 -4.44 -10.79
CA ASP A 214 -15.52 -3.16 -11.01
C ASP A 214 -14.64 -2.01 -10.53
N THR A 215 -14.01 -1.32 -11.48
CA THR A 215 -13.12 -0.19 -11.18
C THR A 215 -13.81 1.00 -10.51
N THR A 216 -15.16 1.06 -10.52
CA THR A 216 -15.92 2.02 -9.72
C THR A 216 -16.04 1.62 -8.24
N GLN A 217 -15.68 0.38 -7.93
CA GLN A 217 -15.66 -0.16 -6.56
C GLN A 217 -14.24 -0.40 -6.06
N GLN A 218 -13.37 -0.99 -6.89
CA GLN A 218 -11.97 -1.25 -6.55
C GLN A 218 -11.08 -0.02 -6.75
N GLY A 219 -11.34 0.76 -7.77
CA GLY A 219 -10.45 1.77 -8.32
C GLY A 219 -9.72 1.26 -9.57
N GLU A 220 -9.34 2.16 -10.45
CA GLU A 220 -8.51 1.84 -11.60
C GLU A 220 -7.05 1.64 -11.18
N GLY A 221 -6.21 1.01 -12.02
CA GLY A 221 -4.82 0.74 -11.73
C GLY A 221 -4.01 1.97 -11.33
N VAL A 222 -4.31 3.12 -11.92
CA VAL A 222 -3.67 4.42 -11.60
C VAL A 222 -3.87 4.82 -10.13
N VAL A 223 -4.95 4.40 -9.47
CA VAL A 223 -5.27 4.77 -8.08
C VAL A 223 -5.16 3.62 -7.09
N ASP A 224 -4.98 2.38 -7.55
CA ASP A 224 -4.84 1.20 -6.70
C ASP A 224 -3.37 0.93 -6.34
N VAL A 225 -2.69 0.04 -7.06
CA VAL A 225 -1.29 -0.35 -6.76
C VAL A 225 -0.32 0.82 -6.95
N THR A 226 -0.58 1.71 -7.89
CA THR A 226 0.23 2.91 -8.13
C THR A 226 0.37 3.78 -6.86
N THR A 227 -0.57 3.67 -5.90
CA THR A 227 -0.45 4.31 -4.58
C THR A 227 0.83 3.88 -3.85
N HIS A 228 1.18 2.60 -3.86
CA HIS A 228 2.44 2.11 -3.28
C HIS A 228 3.66 2.68 -4.01
N LEU A 229 3.61 2.71 -5.36
CA LEU A 229 4.74 3.15 -6.17
C LEU A 229 5.05 4.65 -5.95
N VAL A 230 4.01 5.47 -5.84
CA VAL A 230 4.14 6.89 -5.52
C VAL A 230 4.64 7.09 -4.08
N ASP A 231 4.11 6.31 -3.13
CA ASP A 231 4.52 6.35 -1.73
C ASP A 231 6.02 6.02 -1.57
N MET A 232 6.48 4.94 -2.21
CA MET A 232 7.89 4.55 -2.18
C MET A 232 8.82 5.63 -2.76
N ALA A 233 8.44 6.25 -3.89
CA ALA A 233 9.23 7.34 -4.46
C ALA A 233 9.37 8.52 -3.49
N MET A 234 8.30 8.89 -2.77
CA MET A 234 8.33 9.93 -1.75
C MET A 234 9.18 9.52 -0.55
N TRP A 235 8.95 8.32 -0.02
CA TRP A 235 9.57 7.82 1.21
C TRP A 235 11.07 7.52 1.09
N GLU A 236 11.50 7.05 -0.09
CA GLU A 236 12.90 6.71 -0.34
C GLU A 236 13.72 7.94 -0.72
N CYS A 237 13.21 8.80 -1.62
CA CYS A 237 13.95 9.95 -2.12
C CYS A 237 13.95 11.15 -1.17
N PHE A 238 12.91 11.28 -0.32
CA PHE A 238 12.74 12.41 0.60
C PHE A 238 12.35 11.90 2.01
N PRO A 239 13.23 11.12 2.66
CA PRO A 239 12.91 10.53 3.95
C PRO A 239 12.67 11.61 5.00
N GLN A 240 11.54 11.46 5.72
CA GLN A 240 11.13 12.38 6.79
C GLN A 240 10.85 13.83 6.34
N GLU A 241 10.76 14.07 5.02
CA GLU A 241 10.38 15.37 4.50
C GLU A 241 8.89 15.42 4.14
N PRO A 242 8.17 16.48 4.55
CA PRO A 242 6.79 16.67 4.10
C PRO A 242 6.75 17.02 2.61
N ILE A 243 5.85 16.37 1.89
CA ILE A 243 5.53 16.64 0.49
C ILE A 243 4.20 17.37 0.42
N VAL A 244 4.20 18.55 -0.18
CA VAL A 244 3.01 19.36 -0.41
C VAL A 244 2.62 19.27 -1.89
N TYR A 245 1.50 18.60 -2.21
CA TYR A 245 1.11 18.31 -3.59
C TYR A 245 1.17 19.51 -4.52
N GLN A 246 0.57 20.64 -4.13
CA GLN A 246 0.47 21.86 -4.96
C GLN A 246 1.84 22.48 -5.29
N LYS A 247 2.83 22.27 -4.43
CA LYS A 247 4.18 22.84 -4.56
C LYS A 247 5.15 21.85 -5.18
N ASP A 248 5.11 20.60 -4.71
CA ASP A 248 6.19 19.64 -4.89
C ASP A 248 5.91 18.61 -6.01
N VAL A 249 4.63 18.49 -6.45
CA VAL A 249 4.22 17.50 -7.45
C VAL A 249 3.63 18.19 -8.68
N LYS A 250 4.03 17.72 -9.89
CA LYS A 250 3.40 18.10 -11.16
C LYS A 250 3.25 16.87 -12.05
N ILE A 251 2.03 16.48 -12.35
CA ILE A 251 1.75 15.41 -13.31
C ILE A 251 2.12 15.90 -14.71
N LYS A 252 2.89 15.11 -15.44
CA LYS A 252 3.35 15.42 -16.80
C LYS A 252 2.64 14.60 -17.86
N LYS A 253 2.53 13.29 -17.62
CA LYS A 253 1.81 12.35 -18.49
C LYS A 253 1.08 11.35 -17.63
N ALA A 254 -0.08 10.88 -18.07
CA ALA A 254 -0.79 9.78 -17.46
C ALA A 254 -1.46 8.94 -18.56
N LYS A 255 -1.45 7.62 -18.38
CA LYS A 255 -2.12 6.66 -19.27
C LYS A 255 -2.86 5.65 -18.44
N ARG A 256 -3.92 5.11 -19.00
CA ARG A 256 -4.67 3.98 -18.47
C ARG A 256 -5.08 3.06 -19.60
N TRP A 257 -5.20 1.79 -19.36
CA TRP A 257 -5.69 0.82 -20.34
C TRP A 257 -6.29 -0.41 -19.65
N PRO A 258 -7.22 -1.12 -20.28
CA PRO A 258 -7.85 -2.26 -19.67
C PRO A 258 -7.02 -3.54 -19.84
N THR A 259 -7.21 -4.47 -18.90
CA THR A 259 -7.03 -5.90 -19.12
C THR A 259 -8.37 -6.47 -19.48
N MET A 260 -8.43 -7.21 -20.58
CA MET A 260 -9.65 -7.82 -21.07
C MET A 260 -9.89 -9.13 -20.31
N ILE A 261 -11.02 -9.23 -19.62
CA ILE A 261 -11.37 -10.38 -18.76
C ILE A 261 -12.56 -11.11 -19.38
N THR A 262 -12.35 -12.33 -19.81
CA THR A 262 -13.40 -13.22 -20.32
C THR A 262 -14.25 -13.77 -19.17
N LEU A 263 -15.45 -14.29 -19.50
CA LEU A 263 -16.31 -14.92 -18.49
C LEU A 263 -15.62 -16.13 -17.82
N ASP A 264 -14.89 -16.95 -18.59
CA ASP A 264 -14.18 -18.11 -18.03
C ASP A 264 -13.07 -17.70 -17.05
N GLU A 265 -12.33 -16.65 -17.39
CA GLU A 265 -11.32 -16.07 -16.48
C GLU A 265 -11.96 -15.49 -15.22
N TYR A 266 -13.08 -14.79 -15.36
CA TYR A 266 -13.82 -14.25 -14.23
C TYR A 266 -14.32 -15.37 -13.29
N LYS A 267 -14.95 -16.43 -13.85
CA LYS A 267 -15.36 -17.62 -13.09
C LYS A 267 -14.18 -18.26 -12.35
N LYS A 268 -13.06 -18.43 -13.04
CA LYS A 268 -11.86 -19.06 -12.48
C LYS A 268 -11.36 -18.36 -11.23
N VAL A 269 -11.38 -17.03 -11.20
CA VAL A 269 -10.77 -16.25 -10.11
C VAL A 269 -11.77 -15.86 -9.03
N THR A 270 -13.06 -15.74 -9.36
CA THR A 270 -14.11 -15.37 -8.38
C THR A 270 -14.86 -16.56 -7.83
N GLY A 271 -14.98 -17.63 -8.62
CA GLY A 271 -15.86 -18.77 -8.35
C GLY A 271 -17.34 -18.46 -8.55
N LEU A 272 -17.67 -17.33 -9.19
CA LEU A 272 -19.04 -16.97 -9.57
C LEU A 272 -19.35 -17.53 -10.96
N GLU A 273 -20.60 -17.92 -11.20
CA GLU A 273 -21.01 -18.55 -12.48
C GLU A 273 -21.27 -17.55 -13.63
N ASP A 274 -21.44 -16.26 -13.30
CA ASP A 274 -21.71 -15.23 -14.30
C ASP A 274 -21.23 -13.86 -13.79
N PHE A 275 -21.10 -12.90 -14.70
CA PHE A 275 -20.89 -11.51 -14.30
C PHE A 275 -22.12 -10.98 -13.55
N PRO A 276 -21.93 -10.35 -12.37
CA PRO A 276 -23.04 -9.70 -11.68
C PRO A 276 -23.60 -8.53 -12.48
N SER A 277 -24.82 -8.11 -12.17
CA SER A 277 -25.55 -7.07 -12.91
C SER A 277 -24.73 -5.79 -13.09
N PHE A 278 -24.00 -5.35 -12.09
CA PHE A 278 -23.18 -4.13 -12.11
C PHE A 278 -21.96 -4.21 -13.06
N LEU A 279 -21.58 -5.40 -13.54
CA LEU A 279 -20.54 -5.60 -14.55
C LEU A 279 -21.12 -5.81 -15.96
N LYS A 280 -22.36 -6.37 -16.09
CA LYS A 280 -22.97 -6.68 -17.39
C LYS A 280 -23.07 -5.46 -18.31
N GLU A 281 -23.36 -4.29 -17.76
CA GLU A 281 -23.46 -3.03 -18.52
C GLU A 281 -22.10 -2.51 -19.01
N LYS A 282 -21.00 -3.11 -18.54
CA LYS A 282 -19.61 -2.69 -18.87
C LYS A 282 -18.93 -3.64 -19.86
N LEU A 283 -19.61 -4.72 -20.24
CA LEU A 283 -19.06 -5.68 -21.19
C LEU A 283 -19.02 -5.05 -22.59
N ASP A 284 -18.00 -5.42 -23.36
CA ASP A 284 -17.94 -5.08 -24.78
C ASP A 284 -18.93 -5.92 -25.61
N ASP A 285 -18.99 -5.65 -26.93
CA ASP A 285 -19.88 -6.34 -27.86
C ASP A 285 -19.61 -7.87 -27.94
N LYS A 286 -18.47 -8.34 -27.45
CA LYS A 286 -18.09 -9.76 -27.40
C LYS A 286 -18.36 -10.41 -26.04
N GLY A 287 -18.94 -9.67 -25.10
CA GLY A 287 -19.18 -10.14 -23.73
C GLY A 287 -17.90 -10.22 -22.86
N VAL A 288 -16.86 -9.48 -23.23
CA VAL A 288 -15.59 -9.40 -22.48
C VAL A 288 -15.58 -8.14 -21.63
N LEU A 289 -15.09 -8.23 -20.41
CA LEU A 289 -15.00 -7.10 -19.48
C LEU A 289 -13.68 -6.34 -19.67
N PRO A 290 -13.70 -5.07 -20.13
CA PRO A 290 -12.52 -4.21 -20.11
C PRO A 290 -12.28 -3.68 -18.70
N CYS A 291 -11.43 -4.35 -17.94
CA CYS A 291 -11.06 -3.95 -16.58
C CYS A 291 -9.88 -2.97 -16.64
N TYR A 292 -10.10 -1.69 -16.37
CA TYR A 292 -9.06 -0.64 -16.38
C TYR A 292 -8.11 -0.73 -15.18
N SER A 293 -7.41 -1.84 -15.08
CA SER A 293 -6.49 -2.19 -14.01
C SER A 293 -5.04 -1.71 -14.23
N ASN A 294 -4.75 -1.17 -15.41
CA ASN A 294 -3.41 -0.74 -15.79
C ASN A 294 -3.28 0.78 -15.78
N GLY A 295 -2.08 1.25 -15.48
CA GLY A 295 -1.80 2.67 -15.52
C GLY A 295 -0.31 3.02 -15.47
N GLU A 296 0.02 4.17 -16.06
CA GLU A 296 1.35 4.76 -16.01
C GLU A 296 1.21 6.25 -15.73
N ILE A 297 2.02 6.76 -14.83
CA ILE A 297 2.13 8.19 -14.56
C ILE A 297 3.60 8.62 -14.62
N ILE A 298 3.85 9.74 -15.28
CA ILE A 298 5.12 10.46 -15.26
C ILE A 298 4.86 11.81 -14.62
N TYR A 299 5.61 12.11 -13.57
CA TYR A 299 5.42 13.31 -12.77
C TYR A 299 6.75 13.84 -12.26
N THR A 300 6.78 15.08 -11.83
CA THR A 300 7.91 15.61 -11.08
C THR A 300 7.59 15.67 -9.60
N LEU A 301 8.53 15.24 -8.77
CA LEU A 301 8.50 15.27 -7.32
C LEU A 301 9.68 16.10 -6.82
N LYS A 302 9.42 17.28 -6.26
CA LYS A 302 10.48 18.26 -5.90
C LYS A 302 11.51 18.50 -7.01
N GLY A 303 11.05 18.51 -8.26
CA GLY A 303 11.89 18.72 -9.44
C GLY A 303 12.61 17.49 -9.99
N ILE A 304 12.44 16.31 -9.37
CA ILE A 304 12.92 15.02 -9.87
C ILE A 304 11.84 14.39 -10.74
N CYS A 305 12.19 13.94 -11.94
CA CYS A 305 11.28 13.21 -12.81
C CYS A 305 11.15 11.76 -12.32
N ALA A 306 9.91 11.36 -12.04
CA ALA A 306 9.54 10.04 -11.56
C ALA A 306 8.50 9.39 -12.49
N LYS A 307 8.59 8.07 -12.63
CA LYS A 307 7.63 7.23 -13.33
C LYS A 307 7.11 6.17 -12.37
N ALA A 308 5.80 6.00 -12.31
CA ALA A 308 5.14 4.87 -11.66
C ALA A 308 4.24 4.17 -12.68
N SER A 309 4.36 2.85 -12.80
CA SER A 309 3.62 2.04 -13.77
C SER A 309 3.14 0.75 -13.14
N VAL A 310 1.87 0.42 -13.36
CA VAL A 310 1.28 -0.85 -12.94
C VAL A 310 0.62 -1.53 -14.12
N ARG A 311 0.85 -2.83 -14.24
CA ARG A 311 0.17 -3.70 -15.18
C ARG A 311 -0.43 -4.91 -14.44
N TRP A 312 -1.63 -5.27 -14.85
CA TRP A 312 -2.31 -6.48 -14.42
C TRP A 312 -2.54 -7.37 -15.62
N ASP A 313 -1.93 -8.54 -15.61
CA ASP A 313 -2.24 -9.61 -16.54
C ASP A 313 -3.22 -10.58 -15.85
N PHE A 314 -3.95 -11.40 -16.63
CA PHE A 314 -4.88 -12.32 -15.98
C PHE A 314 -4.15 -13.35 -15.13
N GLN A 315 -3.17 -14.02 -15.73
CA GLN A 315 -2.39 -15.08 -15.10
C GLN A 315 -0.94 -15.05 -15.57
N ALA A 316 -0.01 -15.30 -14.66
CA ALA A 316 1.38 -15.51 -15.01
C ALA A 316 1.56 -16.81 -15.80
N PRO A 317 2.56 -16.92 -16.72
CA PRO A 317 3.00 -18.20 -17.25
C PRO A 317 3.36 -19.19 -16.13
N GLU A 318 3.32 -20.49 -16.43
CA GLU A 318 3.69 -21.51 -15.45
C GLU A 318 5.11 -21.28 -14.88
N GLY A 319 5.25 -21.37 -13.56
CA GLY A 319 6.51 -21.10 -12.87
C GLY A 319 6.91 -19.64 -12.75
N ALA A 320 6.11 -18.70 -13.31
CA ALA A 320 6.32 -17.27 -13.18
C ALA A 320 5.44 -16.68 -12.06
N GLY A 321 5.78 -15.45 -11.64
CA GLY A 321 5.06 -14.70 -10.60
C GLY A 321 4.94 -13.22 -10.93
N ASP A 322 4.47 -12.45 -9.96
CA ASP A 322 4.46 -11.00 -10.04
C ASP A 322 5.90 -10.47 -10.20
N THR A 323 6.07 -9.38 -10.95
CA THR A 323 7.36 -8.75 -11.16
C THR A 323 7.38 -7.33 -10.61
N HIS A 324 8.57 -6.90 -10.21
CA HIS A 324 8.81 -5.54 -9.76
C HIS A 324 10.15 -5.03 -10.30
N TYR A 325 10.15 -3.79 -10.71
CA TYR A 325 11.36 -3.07 -11.13
C TYR A 325 11.37 -1.70 -10.46
N SER A 326 12.50 -1.36 -9.88
CA SER A 326 12.75 -0.04 -9.32
C SER A 326 14.14 0.41 -9.67
N VAL A 327 14.31 1.69 -10.03
CA VAL A 327 15.60 2.35 -10.09
C VAL A 327 15.51 3.75 -9.52
N ILE A 328 16.52 4.12 -8.76
CA ILE A 328 16.75 5.49 -8.29
C ILE A 328 18.16 5.87 -8.71
N LYS A 329 18.28 6.94 -9.53
CA LYS A 329 19.53 7.35 -10.18
C LYS A 329 20.20 8.47 -9.41
N GLY A 330 21.45 8.22 -9.00
CA GLY A 330 22.33 9.18 -8.36
C GLY A 330 23.47 9.62 -9.27
N SER A 331 24.22 10.64 -8.86
CA SER A 331 25.37 11.12 -9.61
C SER A 331 26.60 10.21 -9.50
N LYS A 332 26.62 9.27 -8.53
CA LYS A 332 27.73 8.35 -8.28
C LYS A 332 27.32 6.89 -8.31
N ALA A 333 26.05 6.56 -8.04
CA ALA A 333 25.52 5.21 -8.08
C ALA A 333 24.05 5.23 -8.51
N ASN A 334 23.62 4.18 -9.19
CA ASN A 334 22.23 3.85 -9.45
C ASN A 334 21.86 2.64 -8.60
N VAL A 335 20.74 2.69 -7.90
CA VAL A 335 20.28 1.60 -7.02
C VAL A 335 19.00 0.98 -7.57
N PHE A 336 19.04 -0.32 -7.84
CA PHE A 336 17.96 -1.06 -8.49
C PHE A 336 17.35 -2.10 -7.56
N ILE A 337 16.04 -2.28 -7.65
CA ILE A 337 15.38 -3.52 -7.26
C ILE A 337 14.89 -4.19 -8.53
N ARG A 338 15.22 -5.47 -8.68
CA ARG A 338 14.75 -6.31 -9.79
C ARG A 338 14.07 -7.55 -9.21
N GLN A 339 12.90 -7.85 -9.72
CA GLN A 339 12.13 -9.03 -9.39
C GLN A 339 11.53 -9.57 -10.68
N GLY A 340 12.25 -10.39 -11.37
CA GLY A 340 11.87 -11.00 -12.63
C GLY A 340 12.33 -12.45 -12.71
N LYS A 341 12.29 -13.02 -13.90
CA LYS A 341 12.71 -14.40 -14.16
C LYS A 341 14.16 -14.68 -13.70
N GLU A 342 15.08 -13.75 -13.94
CA GLU A 342 16.50 -13.86 -13.56
C GLU A 342 16.69 -13.88 -12.03
N GLN A 343 15.76 -13.30 -11.27
CA GLN A 343 15.77 -13.29 -9.82
C GLN A 343 14.85 -14.38 -9.23
N ASN A 344 14.38 -15.34 -10.05
CA ASN A 344 13.40 -16.36 -9.64
C ASN A 344 12.16 -15.72 -8.99
N TYR A 345 11.74 -14.55 -9.49
CA TYR A 345 10.59 -13.75 -9.00
C TYR A 345 10.70 -13.32 -7.53
N LYS A 346 11.93 -13.27 -7.00
CA LYS A 346 12.21 -12.70 -5.68
C LYS A 346 12.79 -11.29 -5.85
N PRO A 347 12.45 -10.31 -5.02
CA PRO A 347 13.06 -8.99 -5.09
C PRO A 347 14.52 -9.06 -4.68
N GLU A 348 15.39 -8.57 -5.57
CA GLU A 348 16.84 -8.51 -5.38
C GLU A 348 17.35 -7.09 -5.61
N LEU A 349 18.39 -6.69 -4.87
CA LEU A 349 18.92 -5.34 -4.83
C LEU A 349 20.30 -5.27 -5.50
N TYR A 350 20.46 -4.27 -6.36
CA TYR A 350 21.69 -4.06 -7.12
C TYR A 350 22.16 -2.60 -7.05
N VAL A 351 23.46 -2.39 -7.08
CA VAL A 351 24.09 -1.07 -7.17
C VAL A 351 25.02 -1.05 -8.36
N GLU A 352 24.77 -0.12 -9.29
CA GLU A 352 25.51 -0.03 -10.55
C GLU A 352 26.09 1.39 -10.73
N PRO A 353 27.30 1.53 -11.32
CA PRO A 353 27.84 2.84 -11.62
C PRO A 353 27.03 3.53 -12.72
N PRO A 354 26.79 4.85 -12.62
CA PRO A 354 26.25 5.62 -13.73
C PRO A 354 27.28 5.67 -14.90
N ALA A 355 26.80 6.00 -16.09
CA ALA A 355 27.69 6.21 -17.25
C ALA A 355 28.79 7.19 -16.92
N GLY A 356 30.05 6.80 -17.22
CA GLY A 356 31.24 7.61 -16.98
C GLY A 356 31.86 7.50 -15.58
N ILE A 357 31.22 6.75 -14.66
CA ILE A 357 31.80 6.39 -13.36
C ILE A 357 32.37 4.97 -13.45
N ARG A 358 33.61 4.78 -12.97
CA ARG A 358 34.21 3.46 -12.96
C ARG A 358 33.72 2.65 -11.77
N GLU A 359 33.63 1.34 -11.95
CA GLU A 359 33.17 0.40 -10.92
C GLU A 359 34.06 0.45 -9.67
N ASP A 360 35.38 0.54 -9.83
CA ASP A 360 36.33 0.62 -8.72
C ASP A 360 36.20 1.93 -7.91
N GLU A 361 35.84 3.05 -8.54
CA GLU A 361 35.60 4.32 -7.85
C GLU A 361 34.36 4.23 -6.91
N MET A 362 33.35 3.46 -7.31
CA MET A 362 32.14 3.25 -6.51
C MET A 362 32.36 2.18 -5.43
N ALA A 363 33.23 1.21 -5.66
CA ALA A 363 33.40 0.03 -4.81
C ALA A 363 33.70 0.35 -3.33
N ASP A 364 34.60 1.30 -3.09
CA ASP A 364 34.99 1.64 -1.72
C ASP A 364 33.88 2.37 -0.98
N ALA A 365 33.16 3.27 -1.64
CA ALA A 365 31.99 3.93 -1.07
C ALA A 365 30.88 2.92 -0.74
N LEU A 366 30.65 1.94 -1.64
CA LEU A 366 29.67 0.89 -1.41
C LEU A 366 30.06 -0.02 -0.23
N LYS A 367 31.32 -0.44 -0.12
CA LYS A 367 31.81 -1.22 1.03
C LYS A 367 31.60 -0.50 2.35
N LYS A 368 31.86 0.81 2.39
CA LYS A 368 31.61 1.64 3.58
C LYS A 368 30.11 1.73 3.92
N ALA A 369 29.27 1.97 2.91
CA ALA A 369 27.82 2.02 3.10
C ALA A 369 27.29 0.68 3.67
N ILE A 370 27.72 -0.45 3.10
CA ILE A 370 27.35 -1.79 3.61
C ILE A 370 27.89 -2.04 5.03
N ALA A 371 29.11 -1.59 5.33
CA ALA A 371 29.65 -1.67 6.70
C ALA A 371 28.80 -0.86 7.69
N GLY A 372 28.31 0.32 7.29
CA GLY A 372 27.39 1.13 8.10
C GLY A 372 26.05 0.48 8.38
N LEU A 373 25.58 -0.42 7.49
CA LEU A 373 24.32 -1.14 7.66
C LEU A 373 24.41 -2.32 8.65
N GLN A 374 25.63 -2.80 8.99
CA GLN A 374 25.79 -4.00 9.82
C GLN A 374 25.17 -3.87 11.22
N SER A 375 25.08 -2.67 11.79
CA SER A 375 24.45 -2.46 13.09
C SER A 375 22.94 -2.70 13.07
N LYS A 376 22.28 -2.42 11.94
CA LYS A 376 20.82 -2.59 11.75
C LYS A 376 20.49 -3.91 11.06
N TYR A 377 21.31 -4.32 10.09
CA TYR A 377 21.09 -5.45 9.21
C TYR A 377 22.34 -6.35 9.11
N PRO A 378 22.74 -7.00 10.23
CA PRO A 378 23.94 -7.82 10.27
C PRO A 378 23.86 -8.98 9.26
N GLY A 379 24.92 -9.13 8.47
CA GLY A 379 25.07 -10.15 7.46
C GLY A 379 24.68 -9.71 6.05
N VAL A 380 24.18 -8.47 5.84
CA VAL A 380 24.06 -7.89 4.50
C VAL A 380 25.45 -7.73 3.91
N GLY A 381 25.67 -8.22 2.68
CA GLY A 381 26.94 -8.21 1.98
C GLY A 381 26.79 -7.74 0.53
N ILE A 382 27.86 -7.84 -0.23
CA ILE A 382 27.89 -7.54 -1.67
C ILE A 382 28.78 -8.53 -2.42
N GLU A 383 28.42 -8.79 -3.67
CA GLU A 383 29.26 -9.47 -4.64
C GLU A 383 29.21 -8.75 -6.00
N SER A 384 30.33 -8.73 -6.73
CA SER A 384 30.37 -8.19 -8.08
C SER A 384 29.66 -9.14 -9.06
N ASN A 385 28.90 -8.55 -10.00
CA ASN A 385 28.22 -9.30 -11.06
C ASN A 385 28.70 -8.92 -12.48
N GLY A 386 29.77 -8.14 -12.58
CA GLY A 386 30.36 -7.68 -13.83
C GLY A 386 29.67 -6.45 -14.46
N GLN A 387 28.57 -5.98 -13.89
CA GLN A 387 27.89 -4.72 -14.27
C GLN A 387 27.81 -3.75 -13.07
N GLY A 388 28.19 -4.23 -11.90
CA GLY A 388 28.12 -3.56 -10.63
C GLY A 388 28.11 -4.59 -9.49
N TRP A 389 27.22 -4.42 -8.52
CA TRP A 389 27.18 -5.21 -7.30
C TRP A 389 25.75 -5.69 -7.00
N HIS A 390 25.65 -6.97 -6.70
CA HIS A 390 24.47 -7.55 -6.09
C HIS A 390 24.58 -7.43 -4.57
N VAL A 391 23.54 -6.92 -3.91
CA VAL A 391 23.47 -6.82 -2.45
C VAL A 391 22.94 -8.13 -1.90
N LEU A 392 23.76 -8.84 -1.16
CA LEU A 392 23.41 -10.12 -0.55
C LEU A 392 22.59 -9.89 0.72
N ILE A 393 21.35 -10.36 0.73
CA ILE A 393 20.40 -10.14 1.82
C ILE A 393 20.11 -11.48 2.50
N PRO A 394 20.46 -11.65 3.79
CA PRO A 394 20.13 -12.88 4.52
C PRO A 394 18.63 -13.18 4.56
N ASP A 395 18.26 -14.46 4.40
CA ASP A 395 16.85 -14.91 4.33
C ASP A 395 16.03 -14.53 5.57
N LYS A 396 16.65 -14.38 6.73
CA LYS A 396 15.96 -13.92 7.96
C LYS A 396 15.25 -12.58 7.84
N TYR A 397 15.61 -11.74 6.86
CA TYR A 397 14.96 -10.45 6.59
C TYR A 397 13.83 -10.54 5.56
N ARG A 398 13.72 -11.66 4.84
CA ARG A 398 12.71 -11.90 3.80
C ARG A 398 11.45 -12.52 4.40
N ILE A 399 10.78 -11.77 5.28
CA ILE A 399 9.67 -12.26 6.10
C ILE A 399 8.32 -12.32 5.38
N GLY A 400 8.22 -11.72 4.22
CA GLY A 400 7.04 -11.76 3.35
C GLY A 400 5.92 -10.76 3.70
N HIS A 401 5.04 -10.57 2.74
CA HIS A 401 4.00 -9.53 2.74
C HIS A 401 3.05 -9.59 3.97
N GLU A 402 2.63 -10.78 4.38
CA GLU A 402 1.72 -10.91 5.52
C GLU A 402 2.36 -10.47 6.86
N ALA A 403 3.67 -10.73 7.03
CA ALA A 403 4.41 -10.27 8.20
C ALA A 403 4.58 -8.74 8.20
N HIS A 404 4.67 -8.11 7.01
CA HIS A 404 4.72 -6.66 6.89
C HIS A 404 3.43 -6.00 7.43
N PHE A 405 2.26 -6.66 7.32
CA PHE A 405 1.04 -6.17 7.99
C PHE A 405 1.20 -6.10 9.51
N GLY A 406 1.83 -7.09 10.11
CA GLY A 406 2.15 -7.05 11.54
C GLY A 406 3.03 -5.86 11.90
N GLN A 407 4.06 -5.57 11.08
CA GLN A 407 4.95 -4.42 11.30
C GLN A 407 4.23 -3.08 11.12
N VAL A 408 3.37 -2.94 10.10
CA VAL A 408 2.54 -1.73 9.92
C VAL A 408 1.61 -1.55 11.11
N THR A 409 0.98 -2.63 11.60
CA THR A 409 0.09 -2.59 12.76
C THR A 409 0.84 -2.18 14.02
N GLN A 410 2.01 -2.76 14.30
CA GLN A 410 2.85 -2.38 15.43
C GLN A 410 3.26 -0.90 15.37
N ASN A 411 3.59 -0.41 14.16
CA ASN A 411 3.94 0.98 13.96
C ASN A 411 2.76 1.92 14.23
N TYR A 412 1.56 1.54 13.78
CA TYR A 412 0.34 2.29 14.06
C TYR A 412 0.01 2.31 15.57
N LEU A 413 0.12 1.18 16.26
CA LEU A 413 -0.07 1.09 17.73
C LEU A 413 0.92 1.99 18.47
N LYS A 414 2.16 2.07 17.99
CA LYS A 414 3.16 3.02 18.53
C LYS A 414 2.70 4.46 18.34
N TYR A 415 2.22 4.84 17.15
CA TYR A 415 1.74 6.20 16.90
C TYR A 415 0.51 6.57 17.74
N LEU A 416 -0.38 5.61 17.99
CA LEU A 416 -1.48 5.81 18.94
C LEU A 416 -0.96 6.14 20.34
N ALA A 417 0.02 5.38 20.84
CA ALA A 417 0.62 5.61 22.15
C ALA A 417 1.41 6.96 22.20
N ASP A 418 2.10 7.31 21.11
CA ASP A 418 2.80 8.60 20.98
C ASP A 418 1.81 9.78 20.81
N GLY A 419 0.53 9.51 20.53
CA GLY A 419 -0.53 10.50 20.29
C GLY A 419 -0.37 11.31 19.01
N LYS A 420 0.52 10.89 18.09
CA LYS A 420 0.82 11.60 16.85
C LYS A 420 1.52 10.72 15.81
N LEU A 421 1.32 11.07 14.55
CA LEU A 421 2.15 10.61 13.44
C LEU A 421 3.43 11.48 13.32
N PRO A 422 4.48 10.98 12.64
CA PRO A 422 5.58 11.83 12.17
C PRO A 422 5.05 13.02 11.37
N ALA A 423 5.67 14.19 11.51
CA ALA A 423 5.17 15.44 10.91
C ALA A 423 5.06 15.40 9.37
N TRP A 424 5.82 14.53 8.72
CA TRP A 424 5.81 14.33 7.27
C TRP A 424 4.71 13.37 6.78
N ASP A 425 4.16 12.51 7.63
CA ASP A 425 3.32 11.38 7.18
C ASP A 425 1.96 11.84 6.64
N VAL A 426 1.25 12.72 7.36
CA VAL A 426 -0.04 13.28 6.88
C VAL A 426 0.13 14.07 5.59
N PRO A 427 1.10 15.02 5.45
CA PRO A 427 1.37 15.67 4.17
C PRO A 427 1.63 14.68 3.03
N ASN A 428 2.40 13.62 3.27
CA ASN A 428 2.75 12.62 2.26
C ASN A 428 1.55 11.74 1.88
N MET A 429 0.69 11.35 2.84
CA MET A 429 -0.58 10.69 2.52
C MET A 429 -1.46 11.60 1.66
N LYS A 430 -1.64 12.87 2.04
CA LYS A 430 -2.39 13.85 1.24
C LYS A 430 -1.82 14.00 -0.17
N ALA A 431 -0.50 14.08 -0.31
CA ALA A 431 0.18 14.27 -1.59
C ALA A 431 0.07 13.03 -2.50
N LYS A 432 0.27 11.82 -1.99
CA LYS A 432 0.18 10.60 -2.81
C LYS A 432 -1.21 10.36 -3.38
N TYR A 433 -2.27 10.51 -2.57
CA TYR A 433 -3.64 10.36 -3.06
C TYR A 433 -4.05 11.47 -4.01
N SER A 434 -3.58 12.70 -3.80
CA SER A 434 -3.76 13.78 -4.78
C SER A 434 -3.03 13.48 -6.10
N THR A 435 -1.84 12.88 -6.04
CA THR A 435 -1.06 12.52 -7.23
C THR A 435 -1.78 11.45 -8.06
N THR A 436 -2.20 10.36 -7.45
CA THR A 436 -2.84 9.25 -8.17
C THR A 436 -4.21 9.64 -8.73
N THR A 437 -5.03 10.36 -7.97
CA THR A 437 -6.36 10.80 -8.45
C THR A 437 -6.28 11.88 -9.52
N ALA A 438 -5.34 12.82 -9.43
CA ALA A 438 -5.12 13.82 -10.47
C ALA A 438 -4.57 13.18 -11.77
N ALA A 439 -3.71 12.19 -11.65
CA ALA A 439 -3.21 11.42 -12.79
C ALA A 439 -4.35 10.65 -13.50
N LEU A 440 -5.27 10.05 -12.74
CA LEU A 440 -6.44 9.38 -13.29
C LEU A 440 -7.33 10.35 -14.07
N GLU A 441 -7.61 11.53 -13.52
CA GLU A 441 -8.38 12.58 -14.22
C GLU A 441 -7.70 13.03 -15.52
N LEU A 442 -6.36 13.18 -15.50
CA LEU A 442 -5.61 13.50 -16.71
C LEU A 442 -5.71 12.40 -17.76
N ALA A 443 -5.49 11.13 -17.36
CA ALA A 443 -5.57 9.98 -18.27
C ALA A 443 -6.95 9.87 -18.93
N ARG A 444 -8.04 10.04 -18.17
CA ARG A 444 -9.43 10.02 -18.69
C ARG A 444 -9.74 11.17 -19.65
N LYS A 445 -9.11 12.34 -19.45
CA LYS A 445 -9.29 13.49 -20.38
C LYS A 445 -8.57 13.29 -21.71
N GLN A 446 -7.46 12.57 -21.73
CA GLN A 446 -6.70 12.31 -22.97
C GLN A 446 -7.33 11.26 -23.87
N GLU A 447 -8.29 10.48 -23.39
CA GLU A 447 -9.05 9.50 -24.17
C GLU A 447 -10.34 10.07 -24.79
N ARG A 448 -10.75 11.27 -24.39
CA ARG A 448 -11.92 12.00 -24.96
C ARG A 448 -11.49 12.90 -26.12
#